data_0194077cdfceb9e944b431f73e9e224c
#
_entry.id   0194077cdfceb9e944b431f73e9e224c
#
_cell.length_a   1.000
_cell.length_b   1.000
_cell.length_c   1.000
_cell.angle_alpha   90.00
_cell.angle_beta   90.00
_cell.angle_gamma   90.00
#
_symmetry.space_group_name_H-M   'P 1'
#
loop_
_entity.id
_entity.type
_entity.pdbx_description
1 polymer ?
#
loop_
_entity_poly.entity_id
_entity_poly.type
_entity_poly.pdbx_seq_one_letter_code
_entity_poly.pdbx_strand_id
1 'polypeptide(L)'
;MSARKKRLIFIQTMLLLAAILLLYIFYYQGNITQKPVKEVKIENEKFEKLEESNFFENVEYKGIDANGNRYLLQSEIATFNEESPEIVKMTGMNATFYFKDGKILKVSGKKGMYNNKTNDMEFREDVKVI
;
A
#
# COMPACT_ATOMS: atom_id res chain seq x y z
N MET A 1 7.26 4.54 59.50
CA MET A 1 6.60 4.87 58.20
C MET A 1 5.14 4.48 58.32
N SER A 2 4.22 5.45 58.15
CA SER A 2 2.78 5.19 58.29
C SER A 2 2.29 4.28 57.16
N ALA A 3 1.33 3.40 57.49
CA ALA A 3 0.74 2.44 56.55
C ALA A 3 0.21 3.09 55.25
N ARG A 4 -0.17 4.33 55.30
CA ARG A 4 -0.61 5.11 54.15
C ARG A 4 0.54 5.38 53.14
N LYS A 5 1.76 5.67 53.63
CA LYS A 5 2.94 5.87 52.73
C LYS A 5 3.34 4.57 52.06
N LYS A 6 3.26 3.43 52.73
CA LYS A 6 3.55 2.13 52.13
C LYS A 6 2.57 1.74 51.03
N ARG A 7 1.27 2.03 51.20
CA ARG A 7 0.23 1.81 50.19
C ARG A 7 0.43 2.70 48.96
N LEU A 8 0.81 3.97 49.17
CA LEU A 8 1.06 4.89 48.09
C LEU A 8 2.26 4.46 47.24
N ILE A 9 3.35 4.06 47.86
CA ILE A 9 4.55 3.55 47.22
C ILE A 9 4.23 2.28 46.43
N PHE A 10 3.43 1.37 47.02
CA PHE A 10 3.02 0.11 46.36
C PHE A 10 2.17 0.38 45.09
N ILE A 11 1.21 1.32 45.15
CA ILE A 11 0.39 1.70 44.00
C ILE A 11 1.28 2.34 42.92
N GLN A 12 2.22 3.17 43.32
CA GLN A 12 3.11 3.87 42.40
C GLN A 12 4.09 2.91 41.69
N THR A 13 4.62 1.91 42.40
CA THR A 13 5.46 0.86 41.79
C THR A 13 4.66 -0.07 40.88
N MET A 14 3.42 -0.39 41.22
CA MET A 14 2.55 -1.21 40.38
C MET A 14 2.19 -0.49 39.07
N LEU A 15 1.94 0.82 39.13
CA LEU A 15 1.63 1.65 37.97
C LEU A 15 2.83 1.79 37.03
N LEU A 16 4.03 1.92 37.60
CA LEU A 16 5.28 1.97 36.85
C LEU A 16 5.61 0.64 36.16
N LEU A 17 5.37 -0.49 36.85
CA LEU A 17 5.49 -1.82 36.25
C LEU A 17 4.50 -2.02 35.11
N ALA A 18 3.26 -1.59 35.27
CA ALA A 18 2.24 -1.67 34.21
C ALA A 18 2.62 -0.84 32.99
N ALA A 19 3.19 0.36 33.17
CA ALA A 19 3.67 1.21 32.08
C ALA A 19 4.84 0.57 31.32
N ILE A 20 5.80 -0.04 32.02
CA ILE A 20 6.92 -0.75 31.41
C ILE A 20 6.41 -1.97 30.62
N LEU A 21 5.44 -2.69 31.15
CA LEU A 21 4.84 -3.85 30.50
C LEU A 21 4.10 -3.46 29.22
N LEU A 22 3.37 -2.33 29.23
CA LEU A 22 2.74 -1.80 28.03
C LEU A 22 3.74 -1.38 26.97
N LEU A 23 4.82 -0.70 27.37
CA LEU A 23 5.91 -0.34 26.45
C LEU A 23 6.58 -1.59 25.86
N TYR A 24 6.80 -2.62 26.67
CA TYR A 24 7.36 -3.88 26.23
C TYR A 24 6.45 -4.58 25.21
N ILE A 25 5.13 -4.64 25.46
CA ILE A 25 4.15 -5.21 24.54
C ILE A 25 4.12 -4.40 23.25
N PHE A 26 4.11 -3.07 23.34
CA PHE A 26 4.08 -2.19 22.16
C PHE A 26 5.35 -2.32 21.32
N TYR A 27 6.51 -2.43 21.98
CA TYR A 27 7.79 -2.63 21.30
C TYR A 27 7.88 -4.03 20.65
N TYR A 28 7.36 -5.06 21.33
CA TYR A 28 7.40 -6.43 20.82
C TYR A 28 6.34 -6.69 19.74
N GLN A 29 5.16 -6.08 19.82
CA GLN A 29 4.14 -6.16 18.78
C GLN A 29 4.43 -5.26 17.58
N GLY A 30 5.18 -4.18 17.75
CA GLY A 30 5.64 -3.33 16.64
C GLY A 30 6.55 -4.04 15.63
N ASN A 31 7.12 -5.18 15.99
CA ASN A 31 8.00 -5.98 15.12
C ASN A 31 7.31 -7.17 14.43
N ILE A 32 5.99 -7.35 14.57
CA ILE A 32 5.29 -8.54 14.03
C ILE A 32 4.42 -8.21 12.81
N THR A 33 4.63 -7.09 12.13
CA THR A 33 3.92 -6.84 10.87
C THR A 33 4.85 -6.74 9.65
N GLN A 34 5.95 -7.48 9.70
CA GLN A 34 6.54 -7.96 8.45
C GLN A 34 6.14 -9.43 8.31
N LYS A 35 4.98 -9.68 7.70
CA LYS A 35 4.71 -10.99 7.12
C LYS A 35 5.88 -11.29 6.17
N PRO A 36 6.55 -12.45 6.30
CA PRO A 36 7.55 -12.83 5.34
C PRO A 36 6.86 -12.84 3.97
N VAL A 37 7.35 -11.99 3.08
CA VAL A 37 7.02 -12.04 1.66
C VAL A 37 7.28 -13.47 1.24
N LYS A 38 6.23 -14.22 0.88
CA LYS A 38 6.41 -15.45 0.14
C LYS A 38 7.18 -15.06 -1.10
N GLU A 39 8.43 -15.54 -1.21
CA GLU A 39 9.15 -15.54 -2.47
C GLU A 39 8.26 -16.21 -3.52
N VAL A 40 7.56 -15.39 -4.27
CA VAL A 40 7.04 -15.82 -5.55
C VAL A 40 8.26 -15.98 -6.41
N LYS A 41 8.66 -17.22 -6.69
CA LYS A 41 9.58 -17.54 -7.76
C LYS A 41 9.00 -16.98 -9.04
N ILE A 42 9.39 -15.75 -9.35
CA ILE A 42 9.19 -15.19 -10.67
C ILE A 42 10.26 -15.83 -11.53
N GLU A 43 9.83 -16.75 -12.37
CA GLU A 43 10.65 -17.39 -13.40
C GLU A 43 11.23 -16.29 -14.30
N ASN A 44 12.54 -16.32 -14.43
CA ASN A 44 13.40 -15.35 -15.07
C ASN A 44 12.89 -14.85 -16.43
N GLU A 45 12.28 -13.70 -16.46
CA GLU A 45 12.43 -12.75 -17.56
C GLU A 45 13.12 -11.51 -17.02
N LYS A 46 14.29 -11.33 -17.52
CA LYS A 46 15.31 -10.29 -17.38
C LYS A 46 14.75 -8.95 -16.92
N PHE A 47 14.57 -8.79 -15.60
CA PHE A 47 14.44 -7.47 -15.02
C PHE A 47 15.81 -6.81 -15.09
N GLU A 48 16.04 -6.06 -16.15
CA GLU A 48 17.15 -5.13 -16.19
C GLU A 48 17.08 -4.23 -14.96
N LYS A 49 18.08 -4.39 -14.09
CA LYS A 49 18.60 -3.44 -13.13
C LYS A 49 17.56 -2.52 -12.45
N LEU A 50 16.87 -3.09 -11.44
CA LEU A 50 16.02 -2.31 -10.51
C LEU A 50 16.89 -1.66 -9.40
N GLU A 51 17.99 -1.03 -9.76
CA GLU A 51 18.89 -0.46 -8.75
C GLU A 51 18.49 0.93 -8.27
N GLU A 52 17.32 1.49 -8.59
CA GLU A 52 16.86 2.78 -8.04
C GLU A 52 15.33 2.99 -8.16
N SER A 53 14.52 1.95 -8.20
CA SER A 53 13.07 2.11 -8.28
C SER A 53 12.38 1.75 -6.97
N ASN A 54 11.58 2.68 -6.46
CA ASN A 54 10.64 2.38 -5.38
C ASN A 54 9.50 1.52 -5.95
N PHE A 55 9.18 0.41 -5.30
CA PHE A 55 8.06 -0.42 -5.70
C PHE A 55 7.08 -0.62 -4.54
N PHE A 56 5.80 -0.76 -4.89
CA PHE A 56 4.71 -1.05 -3.96
C PHE A 56 3.92 -2.25 -4.47
N GLU A 57 3.46 -3.08 -3.55
CA GLU A 57 2.61 -4.23 -3.84
C GLU A 57 1.16 -3.94 -3.47
N ASN A 58 0.23 -4.52 -4.22
CA ASN A 58 -1.22 -4.41 -3.98
C ASN A 58 -1.69 -2.96 -3.84
N VAL A 59 -1.34 -2.15 -4.83
CA VAL A 59 -1.66 -0.73 -4.82
C VAL A 59 -3.11 -0.51 -5.26
N GLU A 60 -3.79 0.35 -4.53
CA GLU A 60 -5.13 0.83 -4.85
C GLU A 60 -5.13 2.36 -4.88
N TYR A 61 -5.59 2.92 -5.99
CA TYR A 61 -5.69 4.34 -6.21
C TYR A 61 -7.13 4.72 -6.60
N LYS A 62 -7.70 5.68 -5.90
CA LYS A 62 -9.05 6.21 -6.17
C LYS A 62 -8.95 7.64 -6.66
N GLY A 63 -9.65 7.95 -7.73
CA GLY A 63 -9.65 9.29 -8.29
C GLY A 63 -10.98 9.67 -8.93
N ILE A 64 -10.99 10.89 -9.44
CA ILE A 64 -12.09 11.47 -10.20
C ILE A 64 -11.51 12.01 -11.50
N ASP A 65 -12.12 11.64 -12.63
CA ASP A 65 -11.70 12.14 -13.95
C ASP A 65 -12.19 13.60 -14.18
N ALA A 66 -11.76 14.20 -15.29
CA ALA A 66 -12.14 15.57 -15.66
C ALA A 66 -13.67 15.78 -15.84
N ASN A 67 -14.43 14.69 -16.09
CA ASN A 67 -15.86 14.71 -16.23
C ASN A 67 -16.59 14.47 -14.90
N GLY A 68 -15.84 14.24 -13.81
CA GLY A 68 -16.33 13.96 -12.48
C GLY A 68 -16.79 12.52 -12.29
N ASN A 69 -16.40 11.58 -13.15
CA ASN A 69 -16.61 10.16 -12.95
C ASN A 69 -15.57 9.62 -11.97
N ARG A 70 -15.99 8.75 -11.07
CA ARG A 70 -15.07 8.10 -10.14
C ARG A 70 -14.37 6.93 -10.81
N TYR A 71 -13.10 6.72 -10.49
CA TYR A 71 -12.39 5.52 -10.89
C TYR A 71 -11.62 4.90 -9.73
N LEU A 72 -11.43 3.60 -9.86
CA LEU A 72 -10.62 2.77 -8.97
C LEU A 72 -9.56 2.10 -9.83
N LEU A 73 -8.29 2.37 -9.54
CA LEU A 73 -7.14 1.76 -10.21
C LEU A 73 -6.44 0.85 -9.21
N GLN A 74 -6.20 -0.39 -9.61
CA GLN A 74 -5.53 -1.39 -8.79
C GLN A 74 -4.39 -2.03 -9.58
N SER A 75 -3.31 -2.40 -8.91
CA SER A 75 -2.23 -3.18 -9.50
C SER A 75 -1.60 -4.10 -8.46
N GLU A 76 -1.07 -5.23 -8.93
CA GLU A 76 -0.30 -6.15 -8.09
C GLU A 76 1.03 -5.53 -7.68
N ILE A 77 1.71 -4.89 -8.63
CA ILE A 77 2.97 -4.18 -8.41
C ILE A 77 2.92 -2.83 -9.11
N ALA A 78 3.35 -1.79 -8.42
CA ALA A 78 3.54 -0.45 -8.97
C ALA A 78 4.99 -0.01 -8.70
N THR A 79 5.66 0.49 -9.73
CA THR A 79 7.04 0.99 -9.65
C THR A 79 7.11 2.40 -10.21
N PHE A 80 7.89 3.27 -9.59
CA PHE A 80 8.19 4.59 -10.12
C PHE A 80 9.67 4.92 -9.95
N ASN A 81 10.18 5.74 -10.85
CA ASN A 81 11.55 6.22 -10.81
C ASN A 81 11.57 7.61 -10.17
N GLU A 82 12.61 7.94 -9.42
CA GLU A 82 12.81 9.26 -8.80
C GLU A 82 12.94 10.38 -9.85
N GLU A 83 13.45 10.07 -11.03
CA GLU A 83 13.55 11.04 -12.13
C GLU A 83 12.20 11.43 -12.74
N SER A 84 11.21 10.54 -12.66
CA SER A 84 9.87 10.75 -13.24
C SER A 84 8.81 10.18 -12.31
N PRO A 85 8.62 10.76 -11.11
CA PRO A 85 7.74 10.22 -10.08
C PRO A 85 6.25 10.28 -10.47
N GLU A 86 5.91 11.07 -11.50
CA GLU A 86 4.55 11.14 -12.04
C GLU A 86 4.17 9.91 -12.88
N ILE A 87 5.15 9.16 -13.39
CA ILE A 87 4.92 7.97 -14.20
C ILE A 87 5.04 6.71 -13.34
N VAL A 88 3.93 6.06 -13.10
CA VAL A 88 3.86 4.81 -12.37
C VAL A 88 3.71 3.66 -13.35
N LYS A 89 4.67 2.76 -13.38
CA LYS A 89 4.60 1.50 -14.14
C LYS A 89 3.88 0.47 -13.30
N MET A 90 2.91 -0.23 -13.87
CA MET A 90 2.04 -1.15 -13.15
C MET A 90 2.02 -2.53 -13.80
N THR A 91 2.03 -3.56 -12.95
CA THR A 91 1.85 -4.96 -13.35
C THR A 91 0.55 -5.48 -12.74
N GLY A 92 -0.22 -6.26 -13.51
CA GLY A 92 -1.55 -6.69 -13.08
C GLY A 92 -2.51 -5.51 -12.91
N MET A 93 -2.52 -4.59 -13.87
CA MET A 93 -3.28 -3.35 -13.80
C MET A 93 -4.77 -3.58 -14.08
N ASN A 94 -5.62 -3.09 -13.18
CA ASN A 94 -7.08 -3.15 -13.29
C ASN A 94 -7.64 -1.77 -12.98
N ALA A 95 -8.49 -1.24 -13.87
CA ALA A 95 -9.23 0.00 -13.62
C ALA A 95 -10.73 -0.22 -13.73
N THR A 96 -11.47 0.36 -12.81
CA THR A 96 -12.93 0.38 -12.82
C THR A 96 -13.39 1.83 -12.83
N PHE A 97 -14.14 2.21 -13.86
CA PHE A 97 -14.72 3.55 -14.01
C PHE A 97 -16.22 3.50 -13.70
N TYR A 98 -16.68 4.40 -12.84
CA TYR A 98 -18.06 4.55 -12.44
C TYR A 98 -18.62 5.84 -13.05
N PHE A 99 -19.36 5.72 -14.14
CA PHE A 99 -19.95 6.87 -14.82
C PHE A 99 -21.18 7.40 -14.09
N LYS A 100 -21.44 8.70 -14.25
CA LYS A 100 -22.60 9.37 -13.64
C LYS A 100 -23.93 8.83 -14.12
N ASP A 101 -24.00 8.25 -15.32
CA ASP A 101 -25.19 7.60 -15.89
C ASP A 101 -25.43 6.18 -15.36
N GLY A 102 -24.61 5.74 -14.40
CA GLY A 102 -24.71 4.43 -13.76
C GLY A 102 -23.98 3.30 -14.49
N LYS A 103 -23.34 3.58 -15.63
CA LYS A 103 -22.51 2.59 -16.32
C LYS A 103 -21.23 2.34 -15.59
N ILE A 104 -20.72 1.12 -15.71
CA ILE A 104 -19.43 0.71 -15.16
C ILE A 104 -18.59 0.15 -16.30
N LEU A 105 -17.38 0.65 -16.44
CA LEU A 105 -16.38 0.15 -17.38
C LEU A 105 -15.22 -0.45 -16.58
N LYS A 106 -14.84 -1.69 -16.89
CA LYS A 106 -13.67 -2.32 -16.33
C LYS A 106 -12.64 -2.56 -17.43
N VAL A 107 -11.42 -2.17 -17.17
CA VAL A 107 -10.28 -2.38 -18.08
C VAL A 107 -9.19 -3.09 -17.29
N SER A 108 -8.63 -4.14 -17.86
CA SER A 108 -7.50 -4.86 -17.26
C SER A 108 -6.40 -5.10 -18.28
N GLY A 109 -5.16 -5.18 -17.82
CA GLY A 109 -4.00 -5.52 -18.62
C GLY A 109 -2.90 -6.09 -17.75
N LYS A 110 -2.04 -6.95 -18.32
CA LYS A 110 -0.90 -7.50 -17.58
C LYS A 110 0.11 -6.43 -17.19
N LYS A 111 0.25 -5.39 -18.01
CA LYS A 111 1.11 -4.24 -17.77
C LYS A 111 0.39 -2.96 -18.11
N GLY A 112 0.83 -1.86 -17.54
CA GLY A 112 0.34 -0.54 -17.87
C GLY A 112 1.17 0.57 -17.26
N MET A 113 0.77 1.79 -17.57
CA MET A 113 1.34 3.00 -16.98
C MET A 113 0.20 3.92 -16.53
N TYR A 114 0.43 4.60 -15.44
CA TYR A 114 -0.44 5.63 -14.91
C TYR A 114 0.34 6.91 -14.69
N ASN A 115 -0.16 8.01 -15.25
CA ASN A 115 0.38 9.34 -15.00
C ASN A 115 -0.47 10.02 -13.91
N ASN A 116 0.08 10.22 -12.74
CA ASN A 116 -0.64 10.78 -11.60
C ASN A 116 -0.88 12.29 -11.69
N LYS A 117 -0.26 13.00 -12.63
CA LYS A 117 -0.53 14.43 -12.90
C LYS A 117 -1.67 14.63 -13.88
N THR A 118 -1.70 13.83 -14.96
CA THR A 118 -2.69 13.97 -16.03
C THR A 118 -3.87 13.02 -15.88
N ASN A 119 -3.76 12.01 -15.00
CA ASN A 119 -4.68 10.89 -14.83
C ASN A 119 -4.79 9.99 -16.06
N ASP A 120 -3.82 10.06 -16.98
CA ASP A 120 -3.77 9.20 -18.14
C ASP A 120 -3.40 7.77 -17.72
N MET A 121 -4.06 6.80 -18.34
CA MET A 121 -3.84 5.37 -18.12
C MET A 121 -3.58 4.69 -19.45
N GLU A 122 -2.51 3.93 -19.51
CA GLU A 122 -2.17 3.09 -20.65
C GLU A 122 -2.15 1.63 -20.21
N PHE A 123 -2.87 0.77 -20.95
CA PHE A 123 -2.91 -0.67 -20.69
C PHE A 123 -2.19 -1.40 -21.82
N ARG A 124 -1.39 -2.37 -21.45
CA ARG A 124 -0.62 -3.21 -22.38
C ARG A 124 -0.71 -4.67 -21.98
N GLU A 125 -0.55 -5.56 -22.95
CA GLU A 125 -0.55 -7.01 -22.82
C GLU A 125 -1.86 -7.59 -22.24
N ASP A 126 -2.51 -8.43 -23.02
CA ASP A 126 -3.78 -9.08 -22.67
C ASP A 126 -4.87 -8.10 -22.18
N VAL A 127 -5.02 -6.99 -22.88
CA VAL A 127 -6.01 -5.97 -22.50
C VAL A 127 -7.42 -6.51 -22.70
N LYS A 128 -8.23 -6.43 -21.63
CA LYS A 128 -9.65 -6.79 -21.62
C LYS A 128 -10.46 -5.60 -21.18
N VAL A 129 -11.59 -5.40 -21.87
CA VAL A 129 -12.56 -4.33 -21.59
C VAL A 129 -13.92 -4.96 -21.41
N ILE A 130 -14.59 -4.65 -20.29
CA ILE A 130 -15.91 -5.20 -19.92
C ILE A 130 -16.82 -4.08 -19.47
#